data_52a421c7049c4280e84a93c7f1987c1f
#
_entry.id   52a421c7049c4280e84a93c7f1987c1f
#
_cell.length_a   1.000
_cell.length_b   1.000
_cell.length_c   1.000
_cell.angle_alpha   90.00
_cell.angle_beta   90.00
_cell.angle_gamma   90.00
#
_symmetry.space_group_name_H-M   'P 1'
#
loop_
_entity.id
_entity.type
_entity.pdbx_description
1 polymer ?
#
loop_
_entity_poly.entity_id
_entity_poly.type
_entity_poly.pdbx_seq_one_letter_code
_entity_poly.pdbx_strand_id
1 'polypeptide(L)'
;MSTLLDKLQWRYAAKKMDATQVVPQNKVERIIEAARLAPTSSGLQPFEIVLVTNPDVRAKIQASAHGQAQITEGSHLLVFAAWDTYTADRINMMFDLTNAQRGGTNEGWENYRQMLLANYPARDAHVNFEHAARQAYIGLGAALIAAAFEEVDATPMEGFDPKAVDDILNLHARGLRSVAIMPLGYRLAAQDWLAPLKKVRRPREQFVTEVK
;
A
#
# COMPACT_ATOMS: atom_id res chain seq x y z
N MET A 1 -14.68 17.82 15.93
CA MET A 1 -14.10 16.90 14.91
C MET A 1 -12.63 16.68 15.28
N SER A 2 -12.15 15.43 15.26
CA SER A 2 -10.72 15.16 15.48
C SER A 2 -9.90 15.66 14.27
N THR A 3 -8.74 16.26 14.54
CA THR A 3 -7.84 16.77 13.51
C THR A 3 -7.06 15.62 12.84
N LEU A 4 -6.40 15.90 11.72
CA LEU A 4 -5.45 14.96 11.09
C LEU A 4 -4.37 14.50 12.11
N LEU A 5 -3.82 15.43 12.88
CA LEU A 5 -2.77 15.11 13.84
C LEU A 5 -3.30 14.23 14.98
N ASP A 6 -4.53 14.44 15.44
CA ASP A 6 -5.16 13.58 16.45
C ASP A 6 -5.26 12.14 15.94
N LYS A 7 -5.72 11.95 14.68
CA LYS A 7 -5.80 10.62 14.05
C LYS A 7 -4.43 9.97 13.86
N LEU A 8 -3.42 10.75 13.47
CA LEU A 8 -2.04 10.26 13.37
C LEU A 8 -1.44 9.92 14.74
N GLN A 9 -1.82 10.62 15.81
CA GLN A 9 -1.44 10.27 17.18
C GLN A 9 -2.18 9.03 17.66
N TRP A 10 -3.46 8.90 17.36
CA TRP A 10 -4.29 7.75 17.75
C TRP A 10 -3.80 6.43 17.17
N ARG A 11 -3.44 6.42 15.85
CA ARG A 11 -3.02 5.20 15.15
C ARG A 11 -1.63 4.72 15.60
N TYR A 12 -1.48 3.42 15.75
CA TYR A 12 -0.17 2.75 15.85
C TYR A 12 -0.23 1.40 15.14
N ALA A 13 0.87 0.68 15.04
CA ALA A 13 0.92 -0.66 14.49
C ALA A 13 0.49 -1.66 15.57
N ALA A 14 -0.82 -1.89 15.69
CA ALA A 14 -1.40 -2.78 16.68
C ALA A 14 -0.75 -4.18 16.62
N LYS A 15 -0.43 -4.75 17.78
CA LYS A 15 0.23 -6.05 17.89
C LYS A 15 -0.75 -7.18 18.20
N LYS A 16 -1.96 -6.81 18.61
CA LYS A 16 -3.06 -7.73 18.90
C LYS A 16 -4.35 -7.16 18.36
N MET A 17 -5.09 -7.94 17.59
CA MET A 17 -6.40 -7.57 17.06
C MET A 17 -7.49 -8.46 17.62
N ASP A 18 -8.70 -7.94 17.68
CA ASP A 18 -9.89 -8.67 18.12
C ASP A 18 -10.46 -9.48 16.93
N ALA A 19 -10.18 -10.77 16.92
CA ALA A 19 -10.63 -11.67 15.85
C ALA A 19 -12.17 -11.85 15.78
N THR A 20 -12.91 -11.36 16.79
CA THR A 20 -14.38 -11.41 16.79
C THR A 20 -15.01 -10.23 16.07
N GLN A 21 -14.22 -9.19 15.77
CA GLN A 21 -14.71 -7.98 15.09
C GLN A 21 -14.29 -7.96 13.62
N VAL A 22 -15.25 -7.64 12.76
CA VAL A 22 -15.04 -7.50 11.32
C VAL A 22 -15.15 -6.03 10.92
N VAL A 23 -14.16 -5.53 10.19
CA VAL A 23 -14.22 -4.18 9.61
C VAL A 23 -15.33 -4.13 8.56
N PRO A 24 -16.29 -3.21 8.66
CA PRO A 24 -17.37 -3.07 7.67
C PRO A 24 -16.80 -2.81 6.26
N GLN A 25 -17.37 -3.47 5.26
CA GLN A 25 -16.87 -3.39 3.87
C GLN A 25 -16.78 -1.95 3.35
N ASN A 26 -17.73 -1.09 3.68
CA ASN A 26 -17.72 0.32 3.29
C ASN A 26 -16.53 1.11 3.85
N LYS A 27 -16.00 0.73 5.02
CA LYS A 27 -14.75 1.31 5.56
C LYS A 27 -13.53 0.79 4.79
N VAL A 28 -13.51 -0.52 4.49
CA VAL A 28 -12.44 -1.14 3.69
C VAL A 28 -12.35 -0.48 2.32
N GLU A 29 -13.49 -0.27 1.65
CA GLU A 29 -13.53 0.40 0.34
C GLU A 29 -13.00 1.84 0.40
N ARG A 30 -13.34 2.62 1.44
CA ARG A 30 -12.80 3.98 1.59
C ARG A 30 -11.29 3.99 1.84
N ILE A 31 -10.77 2.99 2.56
CA ILE A 31 -9.32 2.84 2.79
C ILE A 31 -8.60 2.50 1.46
N ILE A 32 -9.15 1.57 0.68
CA ILE A 32 -8.60 1.20 -0.63
C ILE A 32 -8.69 2.38 -1.60
N GLU A 33 -9.82 3.09 -1.62
CA GLU A 33 -10.02 4.26 -2.48
C GLU A 33 -9.02 5.39 -2.18
N ALA A 34 -8.69 5.61 -0.91
CA ALA A 34 -7.66 6.58 -0.54
C ALA A 34 -6.29 6.22 -1.14
N ALA A 35 -5.93 4.93 -1.15
CA ALA A 35 -4.70 4.46 -1.79
C ALA A 35 -4.77 4.61 -3.32
N ARG A 36 -5.93 4.32 -3.93
CA ARG A 36 -6.16 4.46 -5.38
C ARG A 36 -6.05 5.91 -5.85
N LEU A 37 -6.45 6.87 -5.03
CA LEU A 37 -6.37 8.30 -5.29
C LEU A 37 -4.99 8.91 -5.00
N ALA A 38 -4.04 8.14 -4.48
CA ALA A 38 -2.70 8.63 -4.22
C ALA A 38 -1.98 9.04 -5.52
N PRO A 39 -1.21 10.14 -5.51
CA PRO A 39 -0.44 10.55 -6.67
C PRO A 39 0.70 9.56 -6.92
N THR A 40 1.00 9.31 -8.20
CA THR A 40 2.14 8.49 -8.60
C THR A 40 2.96 9.20 -9.67
N SER A 41 4.26 8.88 -9.72
CA SER A 41 5.17 9.43 -10.73
C SER A 41 4.63 9.16 -12.13
N SER A 42 4.60 10.21 -12.95
CA SER A 42 4.10 10.18 -14.34
C SER A 42 2.63 9.72 -14.47
N GLY A 43 1.89 9.62 -13.38
CA GLY A 43 0.51 9.12 -13.38
C GLY A 43 0.37 7.64 -13.79
N LEU A 44 1.46 6.88 -13.77
CA LEU A 44 1.47 5.48 -14.26
C LEU A 44 0.80 4.47 -13.31
N GLN A 45 0.55 4.86 -12.05
CA GLN A 45 -0.13 4.01 -11.05
C GLN A 45 0.44 2.56 -11.01
N PRO A 46 1.77 2.36 -10.85
CA PRO A 46 2.43 1.09 -11.09
C PRO A 46 2.31 0.12 -9.92
N PHE A 47 1.14 -0.01 -9.33
CA PHE A 47 0.86 -0.95 -8.26
C PHE A 47 -0.62 -1.32 -8.21
N GLU A 48 -0.90 -2.43 -7.57
CA GLU A 48 -2.25 -2.90 -7.27
C GLU A 48 -2.36 -3.24 -5.78
N ILE A 49 -3.58 -3.27 -5.28
CA ILE A 49 -3.91 -3.79 -3.95
C ILE A 49 -4.65 -5.11 -4.12
N VAL A 50 -4.11 -6.18 -3.56
CA VAL A 50 -4.82 -7.46 -3.45
C VAL A 50 -5.49 -7.51 -2.09
N LEU A 51 -6.82 -7.50 -2.08
CA LEU A 51 -7.64 -7.66 -0.88
C LEU A 51 -7.83 -9.16 -0.58
N VAL A 52 -7.28 -9.62 0.53
CA VAL A 52 -7.37 -11.02 0.97
C VAL A 52 -8.32 -11.12 2.15
N THR A 53 -9.49 -11.71 1.92
CA THR A 53 -10.50 -12.00 2.97
C THR A 53 -10.54 -13.47 3.34
N ASN A 54 -10.11 -14.36 2.43
CA ASN A 54 -10.10 -15.81 2.65
C ASN A 54 -9.19 -16.19 3.84
N PRO A 55 -9.72 -16.84 4.89
CA PRO A 55 -8.96 -17.15 6.10
C PRO A 55 -7.81 -18.13 5.85
N ASP A 56 -7.97 -19.10 4.96
CA ASP A 56 -6.93 -20.09 4.66
C ASP A 56 -5.75 -19.44 3.92
N VAL A 57 -6.04 -18.50 3.03
CA VAL A 57 -4.99 -17.73 2.33
C VAL A 57 -4.26 -16.83 3.32
N ARG A 58 -4.98 -16.16 4.23
CA ARG A 58 -4.36 -15.33 5.28
C ARG A 58 -3.48 -16.16 6.21
N ALA A 59 -3.90 -17.38 6.57
CA ALA A 59 -3.10 -18.30 7.37
C ALA A 59 -1.79 -18.71 6.67
N LYS A 60 -1.84 -18.97 5.35
CA LYS A 60 -0.62 -19.26 4.56
C LYS A 60 0.31 -18.07 4.52
N ILE A 61 -0.22 -16.85 4.32
CA ILE A 61 0.57 -15.61 4.34
C ILE A 61 1.16 -15.39 5.74
N GLN A 62 0.42 -15.62 6.81
CA GLN A 62 0.92 -15.50 8.18
C GLN A 62 2.14 -16.41 8.42
N ALA A 63 2.10 -17.66 7.95
CA ALA A 63 3.23 -18.57 8.06
C ALA A 63 4.49 -18.03 7.36
N SER A 64 4.33 -17.30 6.26
CA SER A 64 5.42 -16.64 5.51
C SER A 64 5.79 -15.27 6.08
N ALA A 65 5.12 -14.81 7.12
CA ALA A 65 5.29 -13.49 7.74
C ALA A 65 5.64 -13.60 9.23
N HIS A 66 6.56 -14.49 9.57
CA HIS A 66 7.05 -14.71 10.93
C HIS A 66 5.94 -15.00 11.97
N GLY A 67 4.82 -15.58 11.54
CA GLY A 67 3.70 -15.91 12.42
C GLY A 67 2.97 -14.69 12.99
N GLN A 68 3.08 -13.51 12.40
CA GLN A 68 2.45 -12.29 12.88
C GLN A 68 0.92 -12.44 12.97
N ALA A 69 0.40 -12.52 14.20
CA ALA A 69 -0.99 -12.85 14.47
C ALA A 69 -2.01 -11.87 13.85
N GLN A 70 -1.65 -10.62 13.70
CA GLN A 70 -2.54 -9.58 13.14
C GLN A 70 -3.06 -9.93 11.74
N ILE A 71 -2.32 -10.76 10.98
CA ILE A 71 -2.71 -11.18 9.62
C ILE A 71 -3.97 -12.04 9.64
N THR A 72 -4.15 -12.88 10.65
CA THR A 72 -5.31 -13.76 10.83
C THR A 72 -6.34 -13.22 11.82
N GLU A 73 -5.91 -12.45 12.83
CA GLU A 73 -6.79 -11.80 13.80
C GLU A 73 -7.52 -10.59 13.19
N GLY A 74 -6.88 -9.86 12.27
CA GLY A 74 -7.57 -8.86 11.46
C GLY A 74 -8.60 -9.50 10.54
N SER A 75 -9.62 -8.76 10.16
CA SER A 75 -10.67 -9.26 9.27
C SER A 75 -10.30 -9.24 7.79
N HIS A 76 -9.41 -8.33 7.39
CA HIS A 76 -8.97 -8.12 6.01
C HIS A 76 -7.46 -7.97 5.97
N LEU A 77 -6.84 -8.40 4.87
CA LEU A 77 -5.43 -8.14 4.59
C LEU A 77 -5.30 -7.46 3.23
N LEU A 78 -4.69 -6.28 3.21
CA LEU A 78 -4.29 -5.62 1.97
C LEU A 78 -2.84 -5.99 1.64
N VAL A 79 -2.60 -6.48 0.43
CA VAL A 79 -1.26 -6.71 -0.09
C VAL A 79 -0.99 -5.68 -1.17
N PHE A 80 -0.01 -4.81 -0.95
CA PHE A 80 0.45 -3.83 -1.92
C PHE A 80 1.46 -4.51 -2.83
N ALA A 81 1.12 -4.61 -4.11
CA ALA A 81 1.92 -5.30 -5.12
C ALA A 81 2.30 -4.32 -6.23
N ALA A 82 3.60 -4.08 -6.38
CA ALA A 82 4.16 -3.19 -7.39
C ALA A 82 4.41 -3.93 -8.71
N TRP A 83 4.39 -3.21 -9.83
CA TRP A 83 4.85 -3.75 -11.10
C TRP A 83 6.30 -4.23 -10.99
N ASP A 84 6.57 -5.40 -11.51
CA ASP A 84 7.92 -5.96 -11.59
C ASP A 84 8.83 -5.19 -12.55
N THR A 85 8.25 -4.60 -13.60
CA THR A 85 8.91 -3.74 -14.56
C THR A 85 7.92 -2.81 -15.27
N TYR A 86 8.44 -1.82 -16.00
CA TYR A 86 7.65 -0.96 -16.89
C TYR A 86 7.74 -1.49 -18.32
N THR A 87 6.64 -2.01 -18.85
CA THR A 87 6.54 -2.41 -20.26
C THR A 87 5.90 -1.30 -21.11
N ALA A 88 6.11 -1.35 -22.42
CA ALA A 88 5.43 -0.44 -23.34
C ALA A 88 3.90 -0.53 -23.22
N ASP A 89 3.36 -1.75 -23.06
CA ASP A 89 1.92 -1.97 -22.93
C ASP A 89 1.35 -1.31 -21.67
N ARG A 90 2.04 -1.42 -20.53
CA ARG A 90 1.63 -0.78 -19.27
C ARG A 90 1.64 0.74 -19.36
N ILE A 91 2.66 1.30 -19.99
CA ILE A 91 2.73 2.76 -20.22
C ILE A 91 1.58 3.18 -21.14
N ASN A 92 1.40 2.50 -22.27
CA ASN A 92 0.33 2.78 -23.22
C ASN A 92 -1.05 2.70 -22.58
N MET A 93 -1.31 1.62 -21.83
CA MET A 93 -2.57 1.44 -21.11
C MET A 93 -2.93 2.66 -20.25
N MET A 94 -1.96 3.21 -19.50
CA MET A 94 -2.22 4.35 -18.61
C MET A 94 -2.42 5.66 -19.37
N PHE A 95 -1.71 5.86 -20.46
CA PHE A 95 -1.91 7.03 -21.33
C PHE A 95 -3.26 6.97 -22.05
N ASP A 96 -3.63 5.80 -22.56
CA ASP A 96 -4.92 5.59 -23.24
C ASP A 96 -6.09 5.77 -22.26
N LEU A 97 -5.98 5.23 -21.02
CA LEU A 97 -6.94 5.48 -19.96
C LEU A 97 -7.09 6.98 -19.65
N THR A 98 -5.96 7.68 -19.51
CA THR A 98 -5.93 9.11 -19.23
C THR A 98 -6.59 9.90 -20.36
N ASN A 99 -6.27 9.59 -21.61
CA ASN A 99 -6.84 10.23 -22.79
C ASN A 99 -8.36 10.01 -22.88
N ALA A 100 -8.81 8.78 -22.61
CA ALA A 100 -10.23 8.45 -22.60
C ALA A 100 -10.99 9.23 -21.53
N GLN A 101 -10.44 9.33 -20.33
CA GLN A 101 -11.10 10.03 -19.21
C GLN A 101 -11.07 11.56 -19.36
N ARG A 102 -10.07 12.11 -20.01
CA ARG A 102 -9.92 13.55 -20.23
C ARG A 102 -10.54 14.05 -21.54
N GLY A 103 -11.03 13.14 -22.38
CA GLY A 103 -11.69 13.48 -23.66
C GLY A 103 -10.71 13.81 -24.79
N GLY A 104 -9.46 13.38 -24.71
CA GLY A 104 -8.47 13.58 -25.77
C GLY A 104 -7.03 13.63 -25.29
N THR A 105 -6.14 13.95 -26.23
CA THR A 105 -4.71 14.11 -26.00
C THR A 105 -4.23 15.47 -26.55
N ASN A 106 -2.98 15.82 -26.30
CA ASN A 106 -2.28 16.93 -26.93
C ASN A 106 -0.83 16.54 -27.22
N GLU A 107 -0.17 17.34 -28.06
CA GLU A 107 1.20 17.08 -28.50
C GLU A 107 2.19 16.94 -27.36
N GLY A 108 2.13 17.82 -26.35
CA GLY A 108 3.03 17.76 -25.19
C GLY A 108 2.86 16.48 -24.38
N TRP A 109 1.61 16.02 -24.20
CA TRP A 109 1.30 14.79 -23.49
C TRP A 109 1.76 13.55 -24.29
N GLU A 110 1.59 13.56 -25.60
CA GLU A 110 2.08 12.47 -26.46
C GLU A 110 3.61 12.43 -26.53
N ASN A 111 4.28 13.58 -26.62
CA ASN A 111 5.74 13.65 -26.54
C ASN A 111 6.26 13.10 -25.21
N TYR A 112 5.56 13.35 -24.10
CA TYR A 112 5.88 12.77 -22.80
C TYR A 112 5.71 11.24 -22.81
N ARG A 113 4.65 10.72 -23.43
CA ARG A 113 4.46 9.27 -23.63
C ARG A 113 5.64 8.66 -24.37
N GLN A 114 6.05 9.25 -25.51
CA GLN A 114 7.18 8.74 -26.29
C GLN A 114 8.49 8.75 -25.49
N MET A 115 8.72 9.78 -24.70
CA MET A 115 9.89 9.85 -23.81
C MET A 115 9.88 8.72 -22.78
N LEU A 116 8.74 8.41 -22.17
CA LEU A 116 8.64 7.28 -21.22
C LEU A 116 8.83 5.94 -21.93
N LEU A 117 8.23 5.74 -23.10
CA LEU A 117 8.39 4.52 -23.90
C LEU A 117 9.84 4.26 -24.31
N ALA A 118 10.59 5.32 -24.64
CA ALA A 118 11.99 5.20 -24.99
C ALA A 118 12.91 4.87 -23.79
N ASN A 119 12.54 5.31 -22.59
CA ASN A 119 13.45 5.26 -21.44
C ASN A 119 13.09 4.16 -20.45
N TYR A 120 11.81 3.97 -20.06
CA TYR A 120 11.45 3.12 -18.93
C TYR A 120 11.63 1.62 -19.21
N PRO A 121 11.20 1.08 -20.37
CA PRO A 121 11.41 -0.35 -20.66
C PRO A 121 12.89 -0.75 -20.78
N ALA A 122 13.76 0.20 -21.13
CA ALA A 122 15.20 -0.03 -21.27
C ALA A 122 15.99 0.02 -19.95
N ARG A 123 15.36 0.45 -18.85
CA ARG A 123 16.00 0.49 -17.52
C ARG A 123 16.22 -0.91 -16.98
N ASP A 124 17.21 -1.04 -16.11
CA ASP A 124 17.38 -2.24 -15.29
C ASP A 124 16.08 -2.60 -14.54
N ALA A 125 15.73 -3.89 -14.53
CA ALA A 125 14.48 -4.40 -13.94
C ALA A 125 14.39 -4.09 -12.44
N HIS A 126 15.51 -4.14 -11.71
CA HIS A 126 15.53 -3.80 -10.29
C HIS A 126 15.25 -2.31 -10.07
N VAL A 127 15.84 -1.43 -10.89
CA VAL A 127 15.56 0.02 -10.84
C VAL A 127 14.09 0.31 -11.13
N ASN A 128 13.50 -0.39 -12.08
CA ASN A 128 12.08 -0.27 -12.41
C ASN A 128 11.20 -0.73 -11.25
N PHE A 129 11.48 -1.89 -10.69
CA PHE A 129 10.74 -2.42 -9.54
C PHE A 129 10.83 -1.48 -8.33
N GLU A 130 12.01 -1.00 -7.98
CA GLU A 130 12.22 -0.06 -6.87
C GLU A 130 11.45 1.26 -7.08
N HIS A 131 11.39 1.75 -8.33
CA HIS A 131 10.60 2.93 -8.66
C HIS A 131 9.10 2.66 -8.48
N ALA A 132 8.60 1.52 -8.95
CA ALA A 132 7.20 1.12 -8.79
C ALA A 132 6.84 0.89 -7.31
N ALA A 133 7.72 0.24 -6.54
CA ALA A 133 7.56 0.01 -5.12
C ALA A 133 7.37 1.33 -4.34
N ARG A 134 8.18 2.37 -4.63
CA ARG A 134 8.01 3.69 -3.99
C ARG A 134 6.63 4.29 -4.24
N GLN A 135 6.01 4.05 -5.41
CA GLN A 135 4.65 4.52 -5.68
C GLN A 135 3.61 3.75 -4.84
N ALA A 136 3.80 2.44 -4.65
CA ALA A 136 2.96 1.64 -3.77
C ALA A 136 3.03 2.12 -2.30
N TYR A 137 4.20 2.58 -1.82
CA TYR A 137 4.37 3.16 -0.49
C TYR A 137 3.65 4.51 -0.32
N ILE A 138 3.53 5.31 -1.38
CA ILE A 138 2.69 6.53 -1.34
C ILE A 138 1.22 6.12 -1.12
N GLY A 139 0.74 5.12 -1.85
CA GLY A 139 -0.59 4.54 -1.65
C GLY A 139 -0.79 3.94 -0.26
N LEU A 140 0.20 3.20 0.25
CA LEU A 140 0.19 2.67 1.62
C LEU A 140 0.06 3.79 2.66
N GLY A 141 0.80 4.89 2.49
CA GLY A 141 0.70 6.06 3.36
C GLY A 141 -0.70 6.67 3.38
N ALA A 142 -1.33 6.81 2.20
CA ALA A 142 -2.71 7.28 2.07
C ALA A 142 -3.72 6.32 2.75
N ALA A 143 -3.56 5.01 2.54
CA ALA A 143 -4.40 4.00 3.18
C ALA A 143 -4.29 4.03 4.72
N LEU A 144 -3.09 4.23 5.28
CA LEU A 144 -2.86 4.35 6.72
C LEU A 144 -3.56 5.57 7.32
N ILE A 145 -3.55 6.70 6.62
CA ILE A 145 -4.26 7.91 7.03
C ILE A 145 -5.77 7.65 7.00
N ALA A 146 -6.28 7.09 5.90
CA ALA A 146 -7.69 6.77 5.74
C ALA A 146 -8.17 5.79 6.82
N ALA A 147 -7.41 4.71 7.09
CA ALA A 147 -7.73 3.77 8.16
C ALA A 147 -7.86 4.47 9.52
N ALA A 148 -6.98 5.43 9.82
CA ALA A 148 -7.05 6.20 11.06
C ALA A 148 -8.31 7.08 11.15
N PHE A 149 -8.75 7.68 10.03
CA PHE A 149 -10.01 8.44 9.97
C PHE A 149 -11.24 7.55 10.11
N GLU A 150 -11.19 6.33 9.57
CA GLU A 150 -12.24 5.32 9.71
C GLU A 150 -12.25 4.64 11.10
N GLU A 151 -11.28 4.97 11.97
CA GLU A 151 -11.08 4.31 13.27
C GLU A 151 -10.90 2.79 13.12
N VAL A 152 -10.17 2.41 12.07
CA VAL A 152 -9.74 1.04 11.79
C VAL A 152 -8.25 0.93 12.08
N ASP A 153 -7.88 -0.07 12.86
CA ASP A 153 -6.47 -0.36 13.08
C ASP A 153 -5.85 -1.00 11.84
N ALA A 154 -4.69 -0.46 11.46
CA ALA A 154 -3.92 -0.90 10.31
C ALA A 154 -2.45 -1.04 10.70
N THR A 155 -1.88 -2.21 10.45
CA THR A 155 -0.48 -2.51 10.79
C THR A 155 0.32 -2.75 9.51
N PRO A 156 1.09 -1.76 9.01
CA PRO A 156 1.94 -1.96 7.84
C PRO A 156 3.11 -2.88 8.20
N MET A 157 3.42 -3.82 7.33
CA MET A 157 4.44 -4.84 7.54
C MET A 157 5.29 -5.02 6.27
N GLU A 158 6.61 -5.09 6.47
CA GLU A 158 7.60 -5.59 5.49
C GLU A 158 8.21 -6.92 5.96
N GLY A 159 7.94 -7.33 7.22
CA GLY A 159 8.45 -8.55 7.81
C GLY A 159 7.72 -9.79 7.30
N PHE A 160 7.89 -10.13 6.03
CA PHE A 160 7.37 -11.34 5.39
C PHE A 160 8.34 -11.79 4.30
N ASP A 161 8.19 -13.01 3.80
CA ASP A 161 8.88 -13.51 2.60
C ASP A 161 8.09 -13.08 1.35
N PRO A 162 8.56 -12.08 0.57
CA PRO A 162 7.86 -11.59 -0.61
C PRO A 162 7.65 -12.69 -1.65
N LYS A 163 8.65 -13.58 -1.84
CA LYS A 163 8.53 -14.66 -2.82
C LYS A 163 7.41 -15.63 -2.43
N ALA A 164 7.32 -16.00 -1.18
CA ALA A 164 6.27 -16.89 -0.70
C ALA A 164 4.86 -16.25 -0.84
N VAL A 165 4.73 -14.95 -0.53
CA VAL A 165 3.46 -14.23 -0.72
C VAL A 165 3.10 -14.11 -2.20
N ASP A 166 4.08 -13.82 -3.07
CA ASP A 166 3.89 -13.74 -4.51
C ASP A 166 3.43 -15.09 -5.09
N ASP A 167 4.03 -16.21 -4.63
CA ASP A 167 3.63 -17.57 -5.03
C ASP A 167 2.21 -17.92 -4.54
N ILE A 168 1.87 -17.60 -3.26
CA ILE A 168 0.52 -17.83 -2.70
C ILE A 168 -0.56 -17.09 -3.49
N LEU A 169 -0.28 -15.87 -3.93
CA LEU A 169 -1.23 -14.99 -4.63
C LEU A 169 -1.08 -15.02 -6.16
N ASN A 170 -0.16 -15.83 -6.68
CA ASN A 170 0.17 -15.91 -8.11
C ASN A 170 0.45 -14.54 -8.75
N LEU A 171 1.21 -13.68 -8.05
CA LEU A 171 1.48 -12.31 -8.49
C LEU A 171 2.39 -12.26 -9.71
N HIS A 172 3.35 -13.17 -9.83
CA HIS A 172 4.27 -13.23 -10.98
C HIS A 172 3.55 -13.38 -12.31
N ALA A 173 2.46 -14.16 -12.36
CA ALA A 173 1.66 -14.31 -13.59
C ALA A 173 0.98 -12.99 -14.03
N ARG A 174 0.91 -12.01 -13.14
CA ARG A 174 0.38 -10.67 -13.37
C ARG A 174 1.48 -9.62 -13.53
N GLY A 175 2.75 -10.03 -13.48
CA GLY A 175 3.90 -9.12 -13.50
C GLY A 175 3.96 -8.22 -12.25
N LEU A 176 3.54 -8.75 -11.11
CA LEU A 176 3.48 -8.05 -9.84
C LEU A 176 4.41 -8.69 -8.82
N ARG A 177 4.87 -7.89 -7.85
CA ARG A 177 5.63 -8.35 -6.69
C ARG A 177 5.12 -7.62 -5.45
N SER A 178 4.90 -8.36 -4.37
CA SER A 178 4.49 -7.78 -3.09
C SER A 178 5.60 -6.94 -2.47
N VAL A 179 5.24 -5.76 -1.93
CA VAL A 179 6.19 -4.82 -1.30
C VAL A 179 5.84 -4.52 0.15
N ALA A 180 4.57 -4.57 0.50
CA ALA A 180 4.09 -4.40 1.87
C ALA A 180 2.75 -5.11 2.04
N ILE A 181 2.46 -5.54 3.26
CA ILE A 181 1.15 -6.07 3.64
C ILE A 181 0.57 -5.25 4.78
N MET A 182 -0.76 -5.15 4.86
CA MET A 182 -1.44 -4.33 5.87
C MET A 182 -2.74 -5.00 6.31
N PRO A 183 -2.72 -5.78 7.41
CA PRO A 183 -3.96 -6.23 8.03
C PRO A 183 -4.77 -5.07 8.58
N LEU A 184 -6.10 -5.19 8.46
CA LEU A 184 -7.11 -4.29 8.97
C LEU A 184 -7.94 -5.00 10.03
N GLY A 185 -8.23 -4.33 11.14
CA GLY A 185 -9.02 -4.87 12.24
C GLY A 185 -9.27 -3.83 13.32
N TYR A 186 -9.57 -4.31 14.50
CA TYR A 186 -9.71 -3.49 15.70
C TYR A 186 -8.78 -4.02 16.79
N ARG A 187 -8.03 -3.12 17.45
CA ARG A 187 -7.07 -3.48 18.50
C ARG A 187 -7.73 -4.13 19.69
N LEU A 188 -7.14 -5.20 20.19
CA LEU A 188 -7.46 -5.77 21.50
C LEU A 188 -6.51 -5.19 22.55
N ALA A 189 -6.75 -3.92 22.93
CA ALA A 189 -5.81 -3.12 23.72
C ALA A 189 -5.37 -3.80 25.03
N ALA A 190 -6.25 -4.56 25.69
CA ALA A 190 -5.93 -5.26 26.93
C ALA A 190 -4.86 -6.36 26.77
N GLN A 191 -4.64 -6.85 25.53
CA GLN A 191 -3.65 -7.88 25.20
C GLN A 191 -2.54 -7.37 24.28
N ASP A 192 -2.59 -6.10 23.88
CA ASP A 192 -1.59 -5.48 23.04
C ASP A 192 -0.53 -4.77 23.89
N TRP A 193 0.65 -5.36 23.99
CA TRP A 193 1.75 -4.83 24.80
C TRP A 193 2.22 -3.44 24.37
N LEU A 194 1.93 -3.03 23.12
CA LEU A 194 2.31 -1.71 22.58
C LEU A 194 1.26 -0.63 22.92
N ALA A 195 0.01 -1.03 23.22
CA ALA A 195 -1.09 -0.09 23.44
C ALA A 195 -0.83 0.96 24.53
N PRO A 196 -0.22 0.60 25.71
CA PRO A 196 0.04 1.57 26.78
C PRO A 196 1.29 2.42 26.52
N LEU A 197 2.09 2.12 25.51
CA LEU A 197 3.35 2.78 25.27
C LEU A 197 3.20 4.07 24.47
N LYS A 198 3.98 5.08 24.85
CA LYS A 198 4.06 6.36 24.14
C LYS A 198 4.59 6.15 22.73
N LYS A 199 3.97 6.83 21.75
CA LYS A 199 4.52 6.93 20.40
C LYS A 199 5.81 7.76 20.43
N VAL A 200 6.90 7.15 19.96
CA VAL A 200 8.21 7.81 19.90
C VAL A 200 8.47 8.36 18.51
N ARG A 201 8.90 9.60 18.42
CA ARG A 201 9.40 10.24 17.20
C ARG A 201 10.61 11.10 17.55
N ARG A 202 11.51 11.26 16.59
CA ARG A 202 12.63 12.20 16.74
C ARG A 202 12.11 13.61 16.94
N PRO A 203 12.79 14.47 17.74
CA PRO A 203 12.49 15.88 17.82
C PRO A 203 12.51 16.55 16.43
N ARG A 204 11.72 17.63 16.27
CA ARG A 204 11.56 18.30 14.98
C ARG A 204 12.89 18.77 14.39
N GLU A 205 13.77 19.32 15.20
CA GLU A 205 15.10 19.82 14.82
C GLU A 205 16.06 18.74 14.32
N GLN A 206 15.81 17.46 14.69
CA GLN A 206 16.55 16.31 14.17
C GLN A 206 15.87 15.69 12.92
N PHE A 207 14.62 16.04 12.67
CA PHE A 207 13.83 15.49 11.58
C PHE A 207 13.75 16.41 10.37
N VAL A 208 13.82 17.72 10.59
CA VAL A 208 13.71 18.76 9.55
C VAL A 208 14.99 19.58 9.50
N THR A 209 15.59 19.69 8.34
CA THR A 209 16.66 20.65 8.03
C THR A 209 16.06 21.81 7.24
N GLU A 210 16.19 23.02 7.74
CA GLU A 210 15.79 24.24 7.02
C GLU A 210 17.03 24.84 6.32
N VAL A 211 16.94 25.03 5.02
CA VAL A 211 17.93 25.80 4.23
C VAL A 211 17.30 27.14 3.91
N LYS A 212 17.94 28.24 4.39
CA LYS A 212 17.49 29.63 4.23
C LYS A 212 18.36 30.35 3.23
#